data_877499c41e570d7b36c0ff8d88284c40
#
_entry.id   877499c41e570d7b36c0ff8d88284c40
#
_cell.length_a   1.000
_cell.length_b   1.000
_cell.length_c   1.000
_cell.angle_alpha   90.00
_cell.angle_beta   90.00
_cell.angle_gamma   90.00
#
_symmetry.space_group_name_H-M   'P 1'
#
loop_
_entity.id
_entity.type
_entity.pdbx_description
1 polymer ?
#
loop_
_entity_poly.entity_id
_entity_poly.type
_entity_poly.pdbx_seq_one_letter_code
_entity_poly.pdbx_strand_id
1 'polypeptide(L)'
;MGNICRSPTAEGVFRQLVRDAELEKWVDIDSAGTHAYHLGDSPDPRAISIASGQGIDLTGLVARHVVESDFVRFDHILAMDRHNLLELQQIRPVESTTEPRLLLDCAPEMTEFEVPDPYFGTLGDYRLAMDLIYAGARGLLQEIVNIEEGGLGGRMP
;
A
#
# COMPACT_ATOMS: atom_id res chain seq x y z
N MET A 1 -9.42 6.33 0.15
CA MET A 1 -10.03 7.55 0.71
C MET A 1 -8.95 8.49 1.28
N GLY A 2 -8.97 8.96 2.52
CA GLY A 2 -8.19 10.10 3.03
C GLY A 2 -6.70 9.91 3.32
N ASN A 3 -6.10 8.75 3.09
CA ASN A 3 -4.66 8.47 3.33
C ASN A 3 -4.21 8.64 4.80
N ILE A 4 -5.07 8.29 5.75
CA ILE A 4 -4.74 8.36 7.19
C ILE A 4 -4.85 7.03 7.95
N CYS A 5 -5.49 6.00 7.40
CA CYS A 5 -5.65 4.69 8.06
C CYS A 5 -4.94 3.58 7.27
N ARG A 6 -5.59 3.01 6.25
CA ARG A 6 -5.13 1.82 5.52
C ARG A 6 -3.84 2.06 4.73
N SER A 7 -3.81 3.06 3.89
CA SER A 7 -2.67 3.28 2.99
C SER A 7 -1.38 3.67 3.72
N PRO A 8 -1.35 4.53 4.75
CA PRO A 8 -0.10 4.75 5.51
C PRO A 8 0.32 3.49 6.29
N THR A 9 -0.64 2.66 6.75
CA THR A 9 -0.33 1.36 7.35
C THR A 9 0.35 0.44 6.34
N ALA A 10 -0.18 0.38 5.10
CA ALA A 10 0.41 -0.43 4.03
C ALA A 10 1.81 0.07 3.64
N GLU A 11 2.01 1.38 3.58
CA GLU A 11 3.33 1.98 3.35
C GLU A 11 4.32 1.56 4.41
N GLY A 12 3.97 1.69 5.70
CA GLY A 12 4.83 1.31 6.81
C GLY A 12 5.16 -0.19 6.83
N VAL A 13 4.15 -1.04 6.62
CA VAL A 13 4.32 -2.50 6.52
C VAL A 13 5.26 -2.86 5.37
N PHE A 14 5.02 -2.30 4.18
CA PHE A 14 5.82 -2.63 3.01
C PHE A 14 7.26 -2.12 3.12
N ARG A 15 7.47 -0.93 3.69
CA ARG A 15 8.81 -0.42 4.03
C ARG A 15 9.57 -1.37 4.95
N GLN A 16 8.90 -1.94 5.96
CA GLN A 16 9.53 -2.90 6.86
C GLN A 16 9.90 -4.19 6.11
N LEU A 17 8.99 -4.74 5.31
CA LEU A 17 9.25 -5.97 4.53
C LEU A 17 10.42 -5.78 3.52
N VAL A 18 10.45 -4.66 2.84
CA VAL A 18 11.53 -4.29 1.89
C VAL A 18 12.87 -4.14 2.61
N ARG A 19 12.87 -3.56 3.82
CA ARG A 19 14.07 -3.45 4.66
C ARG A 19 14.57 -4.82 5.11
N ASP A 20 13.68 -5.68 5.57
CA ASP A 20 14.03 -7.04 6.03
C ASP A 20 14.57 -7.90 4.89
N ALA A 21 14.20 -7.57 3.65
CA ALA A 21 14.71 -8.19 2.42
C ALA A 21 15.97 -7.49 1.85
N GLU A 22 16.46 -6.41 2.50
CA GLU A 22 17.62 -5.61 2.04
C GLU A 22 17.44 -4.96 0.65
N LEU A 23 16.17 -4.62 0.30
CA LEU A 23 15.80 -4.08 -1.02
C LEU A 23 15.56 -2.56 -1.05
N GLU A 24 15.82 -1.80 0.03
CA GLU A 24 15.49 -0.36 0.13
C GLU A 24 16.12 0.51 -0.96
N LYS A 25 17.21 0.06 -1.55
CA LYS A 25 17.87 0.80 -2.64
C LYS A 25 17.17 0.65 -3.99
N TRP A 26 16.28 -0.33 -4.11
CA TRP A 26 15.67 -0.72 -5.36
C TRP A 26 14.15 -0.47 -5.41
N VAL A 27 13.53 -0.26 -4.24
CA VAL A 27 12.08 -0.13 -4.11
C VAL A 27 11.74 1.24 -3.52
N ASP A 28 11.11 2.10 -4.31
CA ASP A 28 10.52 3.36 -3.86
C ASP A 28 9.08 3.12 -3.42
N ILE A 29 8.72 3.60 -2.23
CA ILE A 29 7.42 3.30 -1.60
C ILE A 29 6.78 4.61 -1.17
N ASP A 30 5.49 4.76 -1.49
CA ASP A 30 4.72 5.93 -1.10
C ASP A 30 3.23 5.54 -0.98
N SER A 31 2.45 6.36 -0.29
CA SER A 31 1.01 6.19 -0.22
C SER A 31 0.26 7.48 -0.49
N ALA A 32 -0.95 7.36 -1.01
CA ALA A 32 -1.81 8.49 -1.33
C ALA A 32 -3.28 8.15 -1.07
N GLY A 33 -4.10 9.17 -0.92
CA GLY A 33 -5.55 9.03 -0.85
C GLY A 33 -6.21 9.37 -2.18
N THR A 34 -7.34 8.76 -2.44
CA THR A 34 -8.21 9.11 -3.59
C THR A 34 -9.09 10.34 -3.30
N HIS A 35 -9.08 10.84 -2.05
CA HIS A 35 -9.77 12.06 -1.61
C HIS A 35 -8.82 12.97 -0.83
N ALA A 36 -9.06 14.28 -0.92
CA ALA A 36 -8.22 15.32 -0.36
C ALA A 36 -8.64 15.76 1.07
N TYR A 37 -9.53 15.00 1.74
CA TYR A 37 -10.12 15.43 3.02
C TYR A 37 -9.10 15.63 4.15
N HIS A 38 -7.97 14.95 4.09
CA HIS A 38 -6.96 14.90 5.14
C HIS A 38 -5.57 15.35 4.65
N LEU A 39 -5.51 16.17 3.60
CA LEU A 39 -4.23 16.67 3.08
C LEU A 39 -3.39 17.30 4.18
N GLY A 40 -2.16 16.83 4.34
CA GLY A 40 -1.23 17.32 5.34
C GLY A 40 -1.40 16.72 6.74
N ASP A 41 -2.46 15.93 6.98
CA ASP A 41 -2.67 15.27 8.27
C ASP A 41 -1.70 14.10 8.46
N SER A 42 -1.35 13.85 9.72
CA SER A 42 -0.67 12.62 10.13
C SER A 42 -1.62 11.42 10.07
N PRO A 43 -1.10 10.19 10.02
CA PRO A 43 -1.93 9.00 10.13
C PRO A 43 -2.79 8.99 11.41
N ASP A 44 -3.94 8.32 11.33
CA ASP A 44 -4.88 8.16 12.46
C ASP A 44 -4.13 7.59 13.68
N PRO A 45 -4.31 8.16 14.89
CA PRO A 45 -3.62 7.69 16.10
C PRO A 45 -3.85 6.20 16.40
N ARG A 46 -5.00 5.65 16.01
CA ARG A 46 -5.31 4.22 16.16
C ARG A 46 -4.46 3.38 15.22
N ALA A 47 -4.28 3.83 13.96
CA ALA A 47 -3.39 3.19 12.99
C ALA A 47 -1.95 3.21 13.49
N ILE A 48 -1.46 4.37 13.96
CA ILE A 48 -0.13 4.51 14.56
C ILE A 48 0.04 3.54 15.74
N SER A 49 -0.93 3.49 16.65
CA SER A 49 -0.87 2.62 17.84
C SER A 49 -0.79 1.13 17.48
N ILE A 50 -1.61 0.67 16.52
CA ILE A 50 -1.60 -0.73 16.07
C ILE A 50 -0.29 -1.08 15.36
N ALA A 51 0.18 -0.23 14.47
CA ALA A 51 1.45 -0.42 13.75
C ALA A 51 2.66 -0.45 14.69
N SER A 52 2.72 0.51 15.63
CA SER A 52 3.77 0.57 16.65
C SER A 52 3.82 -0.69 17.53
N GLY A 53 2.67 -1.28 17.84
CA GLY A 53 2.59 -2.55 18.56
C GLY A 53 3.23 -3.74 17.83
N GLN A 54 3.47 -3.60 16.53
CA GLN A 54 4.19 -4.57 15.68
C GLN A 54 5.57 -4.08 15.24
N GLY A 55 6.08 -3.01 15.84
CA GLY A 55 7.39 -2.45 15.52
C GLY A 55 7.44 -1.63 14.24
N ILE A 56 6.28 -1.28 13.66
CA ILE A 56 6.17 -0.49 12.44
C ILE A 56 5.94 0.98 12.81
N ASP A 57 6.80 1.85 12.29
CA ASP A 57 6.73 3.29 12.52
C ASP A 57 5.99 3.98 11.36
N LEU A 58 4.87 4.63 11.70
CA LEU A 58 4.11 5.48 10.78
C LEU A 58 4.33 6.98 11.06
N THR A 59 5.19 7.33 12.01
CA THR A 59 5.47 8.74 12.32
C THR A 59 6.22 9.40 11.18
N GLY A 60 5.86 10.64 10.90
CA GLY A 60 6.44 11.38 9.77
C GLY A 60 5.76 11.14 8.42
N LEU A 61 4.86 10.16 8.30
CA LEU A 61 4.00 10.05 7.14
C LEU A 61 2.97 11.16 7.14
N VAL A 62 2.66 11.67 5.95
CA VAL A 62 1.74 12.80 5.77
C VAL A 62 0.79 12.49 4.62
N ALA A 63 -0.50 12.68 4.87
CA ALA A 63 -1.52 12.40 3.88
C ALA A 63 -1.39 13.31 2.66
N ARG A 64 -1.35 12.71 1.47
CA ARG A 64 -1.38 13.39 0.18
C ARG A 64 -2.47 12.83 -0.73
N HIS A 65 -2.82 13.58 -1.75
CA HIS A 65 -3.73 13.13 -2.80
C HIS A 65 -2.95 12.46 -3.93
N VAL A 66 -3.53 11.40 -4.52
CA VAL A 66 -3.00 10.76 -5.72
C VAL A 66 -3.09 11.72 -6.91
N VAL A 67 -2.07 11.71 -7.76
CA VAL A 67 -1.99 12.55 -8.96
C VAL A 67 -1.65 11.70 -10.19
N GLU A 68 -1.95 12.21 -11.38
CA GLU A 68 -1.69 11.48 -12.64
C GLU A 68 -0.23 11.06 -12.81
N SER A 69 0.72 11.87 -12.32
CA SER A 69 2.14 11.54 -12.38
C SER A 69 2.54 10.32 -11.55
N ASP A 70 1.71 9.90 -10.58
CA ASP A 70 1.96 8.66 -9.83
C ASP A 70 1.89 7.43 -10.76
N PHE A 71 1.04 7.47 -11.79
CA PHE A 71 0.93 6.40 -12.78
C PHE A 71 2.11 6.30 -13.78
N VAL A 72 2.98 7.28 -13.75
CA VAL A 72 4.24 7.28 -14.53
C VAL A 72 5.43 6.92 -13.62
N ARG A 73 5.33 7.30 -12.33
CA ARG A 73 6.40 7.11 -11.36
C ARG A 73 6.47 5.70 -10.79
N PHE A 74 5.30 5.09 -10.55
CA PHE A 74 5.22 3.81 -9.84
C PHE A 74 4.82 2.67 -10.79
N ASP A 75 5.51 1.54 -10.68
CA ASP A 75 5.23 0.31 -11.44
C ASP A 75 4.00 -0.43 -10.91
N HIS A 76 3.71 -0.26 -9.60
CA HIS A 76 2.56 -0.89 -8.93
C HIS A 76 1.73 0.17 -8.23
N ILE A 77 0.43 0.23 -8.54
CA ILE A 77 -0.56 1.08 -7.86
C ILE A 77 -1.62 0.16 -7.27
N LEU A 78 -1.77 0.19 -5.94
CA LEU A 78 -2.59 -0.76 -5.21
C LEU A 78 -3.72 -0.05 -4.46
N ALA A 79 -4.92 -0.56 -4.63
CA ALA A 79 -6.14 -0.07 -3.99
C ALA A 79 -6.50 -0.95 -2.79
N MET A 80 -7.07 -0.36 -1.75
CA MET A 80 -7.52 -1.09 -0.56
C MET A 80 -8.88 -1.77 -0.79
N ASP A 81 -9.74 -1.14 -1.59
CA ASP A 81 -11.09 -1.61 -1.90
C ASP A 81 -11.48 -1.26 -3.35
N ARG A 82 -12.61 -1.78 -3.81
CA ARG A 82 -13.12 -1.53 -5.17
C ARG A 82 -13.48 -0.07 -5.41
N HIS A 83 -13.90 0.66 -4.37
CA HIS A 83 -14.20 2.08 -4.51
C HIS A 83 -12.93 2.87 -4.85
N ASN A 84 -11.84 2.64 -4.10
CA ASN A 84 -10.55 3.25 -4.43
C ASN A 84 -10.06 2.82 -5.81
N LEU A 85 -10.24 1.55 -6.18
CA LEU A 85 -9.84 1.04 -7.49
C LEU A 85 -10.56 1.77 -8.64
N LEU A 86 -11.88 1.95 -8.53
CA LEU A 86 -12.66 2.69 -9.53
C LEU A 86 -12.21 4.15 -9.65
N GLU A 87 -11.93 4.83 -8.54
CA GLU A 87 -11.43 6.20 -8.56
C GLU A 87 -10.04 6.29 -9.22
N LEU A 88 -9.15 5.36 -8.92
CA LEU A 88 -7.83 5.28 -9.56
C LEU A 88 -7.93 5.04 -11.07
N GLN A 89 -8.84 4.17 -11.50
CA GLN A 89 -9.08 3.91 -12.92
C GLN A 89 -9.61 5.15 -13.68
N GLN A 90 -10.38 6.02 -13.00
CA GLN A 90 -10.91 7.25 -13.60
C GLN A 90 -9.84 8.32 -13.84
N ILE A 91 -8.83 8.40 -12.97
CA ILE A 91 -7.77 9.41 -13.06
C ILE A 91 -6.51 8.89 -13.78
N ARG A 92 -6.47 7.59 -14.11
CA ARG A 92 -5.35 6.99 -14.83
C ARG A 92 -5.21 7.60 -16.22
N PRO A 93 -4.04 8.13 -16.60
CA PRO A 93 -3.78 8.57 -17.97
C PRO A 93 -3.93 7.42 -18.97
N VAL A 94 -4.50 7.72 -20.14
CA VAL A 94 -4.77 6.72 -21.20
C VAL A 94 -3.47 6.04 -21.66
N GLU A 95 -2.38 6.79 -21.71
CA GLU A 95 -1.05 6.31 -22.12
C GLU A 95 -0.28 5.57 -21.01
N SER A 96 -0.79 5.54 -19.78
CA SER A 96 -0.12 4.83 -18.69
C SER A 96 -0.22 3.31 -18.89
N THR A 97 0.90 2.63 -18.74
CA THR A 97 1.01 1.17 -18.72
C THR A 97 0.74 0.58 -17.33
N THR A 98 0.80 1.41 -16.28
CA THR A 98 0.53 0.97 -14.90
C THR A 98 -0.97 0.85 -14.68
N GLU A 99 -1.44 -0.37 -14.46
CA GLU A 99 -2.84 -0.64 -14.13
C GLU A 99 -3.02 -0.78 -12.62
N PRO A 100 -3.92 0.02 -12.00
CA PRO A 100 -4.24 -0.14 -10.59
C PRO A 100 -4.99 -1.45 -10.35
N ARG A 101 -4.68 -2.14 -9.25
CA ARG A 101 -5.33 -3.38 -8.82
C ARG A 101 -5.55 -3.40 -7.31
N LEU A 102 -6.31 -4.35 -6.81
CA LEU A 102 -6.48 -4.51 -5.37
C LEU A 102 -5.19 -5.02 -4.71
N LEU A 103 -4.91 -4.55 -3.49
CA LEU A 103 -3.77 -5.05 -2.72
C LEU A 103 -3.87 -6.56 -2.47
N LEU A 104 -5.09 -7.06 -2.18
CA LEU A 104 -5.31 -8.46 -1.89
C LEU A 104 -5.29 -9.38 -3.13
N ASP A 105 -5.23 -8.83 -4.36
CA ASP A 105 -4.91 -9.62 -5.55
C ASP A 105 -3.50 -10.23 -5.47
N CYS A 106 -2.61 -9.65 -4.64
CA CYS A 106 -1.27 -10.18 -4.36
C CYS A 106 -1.26 -11.34 -3.32
N ALA A 107 -2.39 -11.63 -2.67
CA ALA A 107 -2.53 -12.67 -1.65
C ALA A 107 -3.67 -13.64 -2.01
N PRO A 108 -3.52 -14.46 -3.06
CA PRO A 108 -4.61 -15.29 -3.59
C PRO A 108 -5.09 -16.37 -2.62
N GLU A 109 -4.34 -16.67 -1.56
CA GLU A 109 -4.74 -17.57 -0.48
C GLU A 109 -5.77 -16.96 0.48
N MET A 110 -5.96 -15.65 0.46
CA MET A 110 -6.94 -14.97 1.29
C MET A 110 -8.35 -15.16 0.72
N THR A 111 -9.33 -15.19 1.61
CA THR A 111 -10.76 -15.24 1.23
C THR A 111 -11.35 -13.85 1.04
N GLU A 112 -10.74 -12.86 1.66
CA GLU A 112 -11.07 -11.44 1.53
C GLU A 112 -10.47 -10.87 0.24
N PHE A 113 -11.24 -10.05 -0.47
CA PHE A 113 -10.79 -9.36 -1.68
C PHE A 113 -10.47 -7.90 -1.44
N GLU A 114 -10.88 -7.35 -0.31
CA GLU A 114 -10.77 -5.93 0.03
C GLU A 114 -10.30 -5.77 1.47
N VAL A 115 -9.50 -4.73 1.72
CA VAL A 115 -9.18 -4.31 3.09
C VAL A 115 -10.31 -3.40 3.58
N PRO A 116 -11.10 -3.80 4.59
CA PRO A 116 -12.20 -3.00 5.10
C PRO A 116 -11.70 -1.67 5.69
N ASP A 117 -12.53 -0.62 5.58
CA ASP A 117 -12.18 0.68 6.14
C ASP A 117 -12.44 0.71 7.66
N PRO A 118 -11.39 0.81 8.51
CA PRO A 118 -11.54 0.77 9.95
C PRO A 118 -11.94 2.12 10.58
N TYR A 119 -12.08 3.19 9.79
CA TYR A 119 -12.19 4.56 10.30
C TYR A 119 -13.33 4.76 11.33
N PHE A 120 -14.51 4.23 11.04
CA PHE A 120 -15.67 4.26 11.97
C PHE A 120 -15.76 3.03 12.87
N GLY A 121 -14.77 2.15 12.82
CA GLY A 121 -14.73 0.91 13.56
C GLY A 121 -13.96 1.00 14.89
N THR A 122 -13.71 -0.18 15.45
CA THR A 122 -12.99 -0.42 16.69
C THR A 122 -11.50 -0.66 16.45
N LEU A 123 -10.71 -0.79 17.52
CA LEU A 123 -9.32 -1.25 17.40
C LEU A 123 -9.19 -2.66 16.79
N GLY A 124 -10.24 -3.50 16.94
CA GLY A 124 -10.30 -4.80 16.29
C GLY A 124 -10.31 -4.68 14.77
N ASP A 125 -11.06 -3.71 14.23
CA ASP A 125 -11.13 -3.45 12.80
C ASP A 125 -9.79 -2.92 12.25
N TYR A 126 -9.06 -2.12 13.02
CA TYR A 126 -7.69 -1.69 12.66
C TYR A 126 -6.71 -2.87 12.65
N ARG A 127 -6.83 -3.83 13.59
CA ARG A 127 -6.01 -5.05 13.58
C ARG A 127 -6.31 -5.91 12.37
N LEU A 128 -7.60 -6.15 12.09
CA LEU A 128 -8.01 -6.90 10.90
C LEU A 128 -7.47 -6.25 9.62
N ALA A 129 -7.60 -4.93 9.47
CA ALA A 129 -7.06 -4.21 8.32
C ALA A 129 -5.52 -4.38 8.23
N MET A 130 -4.81 -4.33 9.35
CA MET A 130 -3.37 -4.55 9.43
C MET A 130 -2.97 -5.95 8.96
N ASP A 131 -3.68 -6.99 9.42
CA ASP A 131 -3.38 -8.39 9.07
C ASP A 131 -3.58 -8.63 7.57
N LEU A 132 -4.66 -8.09 6.99
CA LEU A 132 -4.94 -8.17 5.56
C LEU A 132 -3.90 -7.39 4.73
N ILE A 133 -3.53 -6.19 5.19
CA ILE A 133 -2.48 -5.39 4.56
C ILE A 133 -1.15 -6.15 4.56
N TYR A 134 -0.82 -6.80 5.67
CA TYR A 134 0.40 -7.58 5.78
C TYR A 134 0.43 -8.75 4.79
N ALA A 135 -0.69 -9.46 4.64
CA ALA A 135 -0.82 -10.54 3.66
C ALA A 135 -0.60 -10.04 2.22
N GLY A 136 -1.32 -8.98 1.82
CA GLY A 136 -1.17 -8.39 0.48
C GLY A 136 0.23 -7.83 0.22
N ALA A 137 0.82 -7.16 1.21
CA ALA A 137 2.17 -6.61 1.11
C ALA A 137 3.24 -7.70 0.93
N ARG A 138 3.12 -8.81 1.66
CA ARG A 138 4.01 -9.99 1.49
C ARG A 138 3.89 -10.59 0.10
N GLY A 139 2.66 -10.76 -0.40
CA GLY A 139 2.44 -11.26 -1.74
C GLY A 139 3.06 -10.35 -2.80
N LEU A 140 2.89 -9.03 -2.68
CA LEU A 140 3.52 -8.06 -3.56
C LEU A 140 5.05 -8.17 -3.55
N LEU A 141 5.66 -8.25 -2.38
CA LEU A 141 7.12 -8.41 -2.28
C LEU A 141 7.58 -9.69 -2.99
N GLN A 142 6.85 -10.81 -2.81
CA GLN A 142 7.18 -12.06 -3.49
C GLN A 142 7.07 -11.95 -5.01
N GLU A 143 6.05 -11.26 -5.53
CA GLU A 143 5.92 -11.00 -6.97
C GLU A 143 7.12 -10.19 -7.50
N ILE A 144 7.51 -9.12 -6.80
CA ILE A 144 8.64 -8.26 -7.17
C ILE A 144 9.93 -9.08 -7.22
N VAL A 145 10.22 -9.87 -6.19
CA VAL A 145 11.42 -10.71 -6.13
C VAL A 145 11.42 -11.76 -7.25
N ASN A 146 10.30 -12.42 -7.52
CA ASN A 146 10.18 -13.43 -8.57
C ASN A 146 10.36 -12.84 -9.99
N ILE A 147 9.89 -11.60 -10.24
CA ILE A 147 10.09 -10.91 -11.51
C ILE A 147 11.58 -10.66 -11.74
N GLU A 148 12.31 -10.23 -10.74
CA GLU A 148 13.75 -9.97 -10.82
C GLU A 148 14.54 -11.27 -11.06
N GLU A 149 14.19 -12.37 -10.38
CA GLU A 149 14.83 -13.68 -10.58
C GLU A 149 14.50 -14.29 -11.95
N GLY A 150 13.28 -14.13 -12.46
CA GLY A 150 12.82 -14.68 -13.74
C GLY A 150 13.18 -13.84 -14.96
N GLY A 151 13.43 -12.54 -14.79
CA GLY A 151 13.65 -11.59 -15.89
C GLY A 151 15.11 -11.25 -16.18
N LEU A 152 16.03 -11.53 -15.27
CA LEU A 152 17.43 -11.13 -15.36
C LEU A 152 18.36 -12.17 -14.71
N GLY A 153 18.86 -13.10 -15.48
CA GLY A 153 20.16 -13.66 -15.17
C GLY A 153 21.22 -12.53 -15.21
N GLY A 154 21.27 -11.67 -14.16
CA GLY A 154 22.39 -10.77 -14.08
C GLY A 154 22.22 -9.34 -13.61
N ARG A 155 21.36 -9.03 -12.61
CA ARG A 155 21.39 -7.69 -11.98
C ARG A 155 20.93 -7.65 -10.51
N MET A 156 21.37 -8.60 -9.71
CA MET A 156 21.51 -8.33 -8.28
C MET A 156 22.92 -8.73 -7.83
N PRO A 157 23.56 -7.98 -6.93
CA PRO A 157 24.86 -8.35 -6.40
C PRO A 157 24.79 -9.57 -5.50
#